data_66b2f4d4f5036fec69e6af4037923415
#
_entry.id   66b2f4d4f5036fec69e6af4037923415
#
_cell.length_a   1.000
_cell.length_b   1.000
_cell.length_c   1.000
_cell.angle_alpha   90.00
_cell.angle_beta   90.00
_cell.angle_gamma   90.00
#
_symmetry.space_group_name_H-M   'P 1'
#
loop_
_entity.id
_entity.type
_entity.pdbx_description
1 polymer ?
#
loop_
_entity_poly.entity_id
_entity_poly.type
_entity_poly.pdbx_seq_one_letter_code
_entity_poly.pdbx_strand_id
1 'polypeptide(L)'
;MKSMFVHPAKDKYDFALSDKFVAFGKKNKMFIHGHTLIWHSQLAPWMAEIKDSAEMKAFMKDHITTIVSKYKGRIDSWDVVNEALNEDGTLRKSVFLNALGEQYLIDAFKLAAAADPKVDLYYNDYNNEEPAKRQGNINLIKKIKAGGGKIDGVGIQAHWRLESPSIETIEESILAYSALGLKIAFTELDITVLPNPWDLKGADVNQNFEGSAKMNPYPEKLPDSVQVKLAERYASIFKLFLKHKDKISRVTFWGVHDGQSWLNDWPIKGRTNYPLLFDKDLKPKKAYQSVMKLKETKE
;
A
#
# COMPACT_ATOMS: atom_id res chain seq x y z
N MET A 1 10.23 -0.97 5.20
CA MET A 1 10.73 -1.58 6.49
C MET A 1 10.04 -2.93 6.74
N LYS A 2 10.02 -3.77 5.69
CA LYS A 2 9.40 -5.10 5.75
C LYS A 2 10.18 -6.01 6.70
N SER A 3 9.48 -6.89 7.45
CA SER A 3 10.06 -7.68 8.52
C SER A 3 11.25 -8.55 8.10
N MET A 4 11.21 -9.14 6.89
CA MET A 4 12.32 -9.91 6.35
C MET A 4 13.66 -9.14 6.27
N PHE A 5 13.61 -7.81 6.17
CA PHE A 5 14.80 -6.97 6.09
C PHE A 5 15.19 -6.37 7.44
N VAL A 6 14.22 -5.86 8.21
CA VAL A 6 14.53 -5.16 9.47
C VAL A 6 14.66 -6.08 10.67
N HIS A 7 14.13 -7.32 10.61
CA HIS A 7 14.18 -8.30 11.69
C HIS A 7 14.49 -9.71 11.12
N PRO A 8 15.66 -9.87 10.48
CA PRO A 8 15.99 -11.06 9.71
C PRO A 8 16.19 -12.34 10.55
N ALA A 9 16.48 -12.21 11.84
CA ALA A 9 16.61 -13.33 12.79
C ALA A 9 16.05 -12.93 14.16
N LYS A 10 15.65 -13.90 14.99
CA LYS A 10 14.90 -13.73 16.25
C LYS A 10 15.49 -12.65 17.17
N ASP A 11 16.80 -12.60 17.28
CA ASP A 11 17.51 -11.68 18.18
C ASP A 11 18.31 -10.61 17.40
N LYS A 12 17.96 -10.37 16.14
CA LYS A 12 18.73 -9.48 15.28
C LYS A 12 17.85 -8.51 14.51
N TYR A 13 18.11 -7.22 14.70
CA TYR A 13 17.58 -6.16 13.87
C TYR A 13 18.64 -5.61 12.92
N ASP A 14 18.23 -5.32 11.68
CA ASP A 14 19.04 -4.60 10.69
C ASP A 14 18.32 -3.34 10.23
N PHE A 15 18.79 -2.21 10.67
CA PHE A 15 18.20 -0.91 10.36
C PHE A 15 18.99 -0.12 9.30
N ALA A 16 20.04 -0.69 8.71
CA ALA A 16 20.93 0.06 7.83
C ALA A 16 20.23 0.74 6.66
N LEU A 17 19.32 0.03 5.97
CA LEU A 17 18.54 0.60 4.87
C LEU A 17 17.47 1.56 5.37
N SER A 18 16.81 1.22 6.47
CA SER A 18 15.76 2.05 7.07
C SER A 18 16.33 3.36 7.59
N ASP A 19 17.51 3.34 8.21
CA ASP A 19 18.21 4.55 8.68
C ASP A 19 18.59 5.48 7.51
N LYS A 20 19.07 4.92 6.38
CA LYS A 20 19.35 5.69 5.16
C LYS A 20 18.08 6.34 4.60
N PHE A 21 16.98 5.60 4.54
CA PHE A 21 15.70 6.10 4.07
C PHE A 21 15.18 7.26 4.94
N VAL A 22 15.19 7.08 6.26
CA VAL A 22 14.72 8.13 7.20
C VAL A 22 15.65 9.34 7.16
N ALA A 23 16.98 9.15 7.10
CA ALA A 23 17.93 10.24 6.98
C ALA A 23 17.73 11.03 5.68
N PHE A 24 17.50 10.36 4.55
CA PHE A 24 17.21 11.00 3.26
C PHE A 24 15.92 11.83 3.34
N GLY A 25 14.84 11.26 3.87
CA GLY A 25 13.57 11.97 4.01
C GLY A 25 13.69 13.21 4.92
N LYS A 26 14.35 13.09 6.07
CA LYS A 26 14.59 14.22 6.99
C LYS A 26 15.48 15.30 6.35
N LYS A 27 16.57 14.93 5.70
CA LYS A 27 17.45 15.87 4.98
C LYS A 27 16.69 16.70 3.95
N ASN A 28 15.73 16.09 3.26
CA ASN A 28 14.95 16.73 2.21
C ASN A 28 13.59 17.27 2.69
N LYS A 29 13.31 17.27 4.00
CA LYS A 29 12.06 17.74 4.61
C LYS A 29 10.82 17.06 4.02
N MET A 30 10.94 15.76 3.69
CA MET A 30 9.86 14.94 3.14
C MET A 30 9.00 14.39 4.26
N PHE A 31 7.71 14.16 3.95
CA PHE A 31 6.85 13.30 4.76
C PHE A 31 7.38 11.86 4.67
N ILE A 32 7.56 11.21 5.81
CA ILE A 32 8.14 9.86 5.87
C ILE A 32 7.07 8.89 6.36
N HIS A 33 6.75 7.92 5.51
CA HIS A 33 5.79 6.86 5.82
C HIS A 33 6.52 5.53 6.02
N GLY A 34 6.31 4.89 7.16
CA GLY A 34 6.86 3.58 7.47
C GLY A 34 5.96 2.46 6.96
N HIS A 35 6.49 1.57 6.15
CA HIS A 35 5.79 0.42 5.59
C HIS A 35 6.61 -0.85 5.82
N THR A 36 6.13 -1.81 6.48
CA THR A 36 4.93 -2.03 7.28
C THR A 36 5.30 -2.82 8.55
N LEU A 37 4.55 -2.66 9.65
CA LEU A 37 4.89 -3.35 10.89
C LEU A 37 4.44 -4.82 10.88
N ILE A 38 3.18 -5.09 10.56
CA ILE A 38 2.58 -6.42 10.52
C ILE A 38 2.04 -6.70 9.12
N TRP A 39 2.58 -7.72 8.47
CA TRP A 39 2.14 -8.19 7.16
C TRP A 39 2.33 -9.71 7.05
N HIS A 40 1.37 -10.39 6.44
CA HIS A 40 1.39 -11.84 6.27
C HIS A 40 2.42 -12.34 5.24
N SER A 41 2.90 -11.45 4.37
CA SER A 41 3.88 -11.74 3.32
C SER A 41 5.26 -11.16 3.65
N GLN A 42 6.29 -11.61 2.94
CA GLN A 42 7.68 -11.19 3.10
C GLN A 42 8.16 -11.21 4.56
N LEU A 43 7.73 -12.23 5.30
CA LEU A 43 8.19 -12.54 6.64
C LEU A 43 9.61 -13.10 6.61
N ALA A 44 10.40 -12.83 7.64
CA ALA A 44 11.62 -13.60 7.87
C ALA A 44 11.24 -15.07 8.17
N PRO A 45 12.00 -16.08 7.69
CA PRO A 45 11.64 -17.49 7.82
C PRO A 45 11.27 -17.91 9.26
N TRP A 46 12.03 -17.45 10.24
CA TRP A 46 11.79 -17.78 11.65
C TRP A 46 10.44 -17.29 12.18
N MET A 47 9.89 -16.19 11.64
CA MET A 47 8.57 -15.66 12.03
C MET A 47 7.44 -16.56 11.55
N ALA A 48 7.59 -17.18 10.38
CA ALA A 48 6.60 -18.09 9.83
C ALA A 48 6.48 -19.40 10.63
N GLU A 49 7.48 -19.70 11.44
CA GLU A 49 7.54 -20.91 12.27
C GLU A 49 6.87 -20.73 13.64
N ILE A 50 6.59 -19.50 14.07
CA ILE A 50 5.94 -19.20 15.34
C ILE A 50 4.49 -19.71 15.32
N LYS A 51 4.17 -20.69 16.14
CA LYS A 51 2.83 -21.28 16.27
C LYS A 51 2.21 -21.04 17.65
N ASP A 52 3.05 -20.83 18.65
CA ASP A 52 2.61 -20.60 20.02
C ASP A 52 2.09 -19.17 20.20
N SER A 53 0.93 -19.04 20.86
CA SER A 53 0.26 -17.75 21.05
C SER A 53 1.06 -16.80 21.95
N ALA A 54 1.74 -17.29 22.99
CA ALA A 54 2.53 -16.46 23.87
C ALA A 54 3.81 -15.97 23.15
N GLU A 55 4.43 -16.84 22.38
CA GLU A 55 5.59 -16.47 21.55
C GLU A 55 5.20 -15.42 20.48
N MET A 56 4.06 -15.60 19.80
CA MET A 56 3.57 -14.62 18.81
C MET A 56 3.25 -13.26 19.45
N LYS A 57 2.67 -13.24 20.65
CA LYS A 57 2.45 -12.00 21.41
C LYS A 57 3.76 -11.30 21.78
N ALA A 58 4.73 -12.07 22.24
CA ALA A 58 6.05 -11.56 22.60
C ALA A 58 6.76 -10.98 21.36
N PHE A 59 6.72 -11.70 20.23
CA PHE A 59 7.24 -11.23 18.96
C PHE A 59 6.59 -9.93 18.52
N MET A 60 5.26 -9.86 18.46
CA MET A 60 4.57 -8.65 18.02
C MET A 60 4.90 -7.44 18.90
N LYS A 61 4.95 -7.65 20.22
CA LYS A 61 5.31 -6.59 21.17
C LYS A 61 6.73 -6.09 20.92
N ASP A 62 7.69 -6.99 20.83
CA ASP A 62 9.10 -6.63 20.60
C ASP A 62 9.27 -5.94 19.25
N HIS A 63 8.79 -6.54 18.17
CA HIS A 63 8.93 -6.05 16.80
C HIS A 63 8.36 -4.64 16.63
N ILE A 64 7.09 -4.44 17.01
CA ILE A 64 6.42 -3.14 16.87
C ILE A 64 7.08 -2.09 17.76
N THR A 65 7.31 -2.42 19.04
CA THR A 65 7.87 -1.44 19.99
C THR A 65 9.28 -1.03 19.60
N THR A 66 10.13 -1.97 19.21
CA THR A 66 11.51 -1.69 18.80
C THR A 66 11.56 -0.79 17.57
N ILE A 67 10.80 -1.12 16.52
CA ILE A 67 10.84 -0.36 15.26
C ILE A 67 10.25 1.04 15.45
N VAL A 68 9.05 1.13 16.04
CA VAL A 68 8.37 2.43 16.21
C VAL A 68 9.14 3.33 17.16
N SER A 69 9.66 2.81 18.28
CA SER A 69 10.46 3.60 19.22
C SER A 69 11.76 4.10 18.61
N LYS A 70 12.43 3.27 17.80
CA LYS A 70 13.66 3.70 17.10
C LYS A 70 13.42 4.93 16.23
N TYR A 71 12.27 5.02 15.58
CA TYR A 71 11.97 6.14 14.67
C TYR A 71 10.99 7.17 15.24
N LYS A 72 10.72 7.13 16.54
CA LYS A 72 9.83 8.08 17.23
C LYS A 72 10.14 9.53 16.89
N GLY A 73 9.14 10.28 16.43
CA GLY A 73 9.27 11.68 16.02
C GLY A 73 10.06 11.90 14.74
N ARG A 74 10.47 10.83 14.03
CA ARG A 74 11.19 10.89 12.76
C ARG A 74 10.40 10.34 11.58
N ILE A 75 9.46 9.46 11.82
CA ILE A 75 8.48 8.95 10.85
C ILE A 75 7.14 9.62 11.17
N ASP A 76 6.45 10.06 10.13
CA ASP A 76 5.22 10.83 10.25
C ASP A 76 3.97 9.94 10.29
N SER A 77 4.03 8.74 9.69
CA SER A 77 2.95 7.74 9.72
C SER A 77 3.45 6.32 9.50
N TRP A 78 2.66 5.31 9.93
CA TRP A 78 2.95 3.89 9.75
C TRP A 78 1.76 3.12 9.18
N ASP A 79 2.03 2.21 8.24
CA ASP A 79 1.16 1.07 7.99
C ASP A 79 1.37 0.06 9.12
N VAL A 80 0.44 0.04 10.08
CA VAL A 80 0.54 -0.84 11.25
C VAL A 80 0.22 -2.28 10.87
N VAL A 81 -0.86 -2.47 10.12
CA VAL A 81 -1.26 -3.76 9.55
C VAL A 81 -1.50 -3.58 8.06
N ASN A 82 -0.91 -4.48 7.29
CA ASN A 82 -1.03 -4.52 5.83
C ASN A 82 -1.74 -5.80 5.37
N GLU A 83 -2.75 -5.66 4.50
CA GLU A 83 -3.40 -6.73 3.76
C GLU A 83 -4.00 -7.86 4.62
N ALA A 84 -4.74 -7.49 5.66
CA ALA A 84 -5.37 -8.46 6.54
C ALA A 84 -6.68 -9.05 6.00
N LEU A 85 -7.18 -8.56 4.85
CA LEU A 85 -8.47 -8.96 4.29
C LEU A 85 -8.33 -9.72 2.97
N ASN A 86 -9.23 -10.66 2.76
CA ASN A 86 -9.50 -11.29 1.47
C ASN A 86 -10.38 -10.38 0.60
N GLU A 87 -10.53 -10.70 -0.68
CA GLU A 87 -11.34 -9.92 -1.63
C GLU A 87 -12.83 -9.83 -1.26
N ASP A 88 -13.35 -10.82 -0.55
CA ASP A 88 -14.72 -10.86 -0.03
C ASP A 88 -14.93 -10.07 1.29
N GLY A 89 -13.87 -9.45 1.79
CA GLY A 89 -13.88 -8.69 3.04
C GLY A 89 -13.74 -9.53 4.32
N THR A 90 -13.55 -10.83 4.21
CA THR A 90 -13.24 -11.71 5.35
C THR A 90 -11.77 -11.59 5.75
N LEU A 91 -11.43 -11.97 6.98
CA LEU A 91 -10.04 -11.95 7.44
C LEU A 91 -9.19 -12.99 6.71
N ARG A 92 -8.04 -12.55 6.21
CA ARG A 92 -7.03 -13.41 5.57
C ARG A 92 -6.37 -14.31 6.60
N LYS A 93 -6.31 -15.61 6.31
CA LYS A 93 -5.51 -16.55 7.11
C LYS A 93 -4.04 -16.18 7.07
N SER A 94 -3.46 -16.00 8.25
CA SER A 94 -2.06 -15.63 8.43
C SER A 94 -1.52 -16.27 9.71
N VAL A 95 -0.20 -16.28 9.88
CA VAL A 95 0.42 -16.76 11.14
C VAL A 95 -0.10 -15.97 12.35
N PHE A 96 -0.37 -14.68 12.18
CA PHE A 96 -0.92 -13.80 13.23
C PHE A 96 -2.35 -14.16 13.59
N LEU A 97 -3.24 -14.29 12.60
CA LEU A 97 -4.63 -14.67 12.81
C LEU A 97 -4.74 -16.07 13.42
N ASN A 98 -3.92 -17.02 12.93
CA ASN A 98 -3.94 -18.39 13.43
C ASN A 98 -3.48 -18.50 14.88
N ALA A 99 -2.46 -17.73 15.29
CA ALA A 99 -1.91 -17.79 16.64
C ALA A 99 -2.70 -16.96 17.66
N LEU A 100 -3.28 -15.82 17.24
CA LEU A 100 -3.84 -14.80 18.16
C LEU A 100 -5.32 -14.50 17.93
N GLY A 101 -5.94 -15.10 16.91
CA GLY A 101 -7.28 -14.68 16.48
C GLY A 101 -7.28 -13.20 16.04
N GLU A 102 -8.46 -12.63 15.93
CA GLU A 102 -8.65 -11.25 15.49
C GLU A 102 -8.04 -10.19 16.43
N GLN A 103 -7.74 -10.59 17.67
CA GLN A 103 -7.19 -9.68 18.68
C GLN A 103 -5.84 -9.09 18.26
N TYR A 104 -5.05 -9.79 17.40
CA TYR A 104 -3.77 -9.27 16.91
C TYR A 104 -3.89 -7.91 16.23
N LEU A 105 -5.01 -7.64 15.55
CA LEU A 105 -5.27 -6.38 14.86
C LEU A 105 -5.33 -5.21 15.86
N ILE A 106 -6.10 -5.39 16.93
CA ILE A 106 -6.25 -4.38 17.99
C ILE A 106 -4.93 -4.17 18.73
N ASP A 107 -4.26 -5.27 19.07
CA ASP A 107 -3.01 -5.23 19.82
C ASP A 107 -1.89 -4.55 19.02
N ALA A 108 -1.82 -4.77 17.71
CA ALA A 108 -0.84 -4.11 16.85
C ALA A 108 -0.97 -2.57 16.90
N PHE A 109 -2.20 -2.05 16.77
CA PHE A 109 -2.45 -0.62 16.84
C PHE A 109 -2.20 -0.04 18.23
N LYS A 110 -2.55 -0.77 19.29
CA LYS A 110 -2.23 -0.36 20.66
C LYS A 110 -0.74 -0.28 20.94
N LEU A 111 0.02 -1.27 20.50
CA LEU A 111 1.47 -1.31 20.65
C LEU A 111 2.16 -0.17 19.90
N ALA A 112 1.74 0.07 18.65
CA ALA A 112 2.28 1.17 17.87
C ALA A 112 1.97 2.55 18.50
N ALA A 113 0.73 2.76 18.96
CA ALA A 113 0.33 3.98 19.67
C ALA A 113 1.07 4.19 20.99
N ALA A 114 1.34 3.13 21.74
CA ALA A 114 2.11 3.19 22.97
C ALA A 114 3.57 3.57 22.73
N ALA A 115 4.17 3.07 21.64
CA ALA A 115 5.56 3.36 21.29
C ALA A 115 5.74 4.80 20.79
N ASP A 116 4.84 5.30 19.93
CA ASP A 116 4.79 6.70 19.51
C ASP A 116 3.33 7.22 19.47
N PRO A 117 2.86 7.93 20.53
CA PRO A 117 1.48 8.42 20.58
C PRO A 117 1.12 9.48 19.53
N LYS A 118 2.13 10.14 18.94
CA LYS A 118 1.92 11.27 18.02
C LYS A 118 1.93 10.86 16.54
N VAL A 119 2.44 9.67 16.20
CA VAL A 119 2.52 9.20 14.84
C VAL A 119 1.14 8.80 14.32
N ASP A 120 0.85 9.08 13.05
CA ASP A 120 -0.39 8.63 12.41
C ASP A 120 -0.31 7.13 12.10
N LEU A 121 -1.37 6.38 12.43
CA LEU A 121 -1.44 4.93 12.29
C LEU A 121 -2.48 4.54 11.25
N TYR A 122 -2.07 3.76 10.25
CA TYR A 122 -2.88 3.36 9.10
C TYR A 122 -3.07 1.85 9.04
N TYR A 123 -4.23 1.44 8.56
CA TYR A 123 -4.44 0.15 7.93
C TYR A 123 -4.28 0.31 6.42
N ASN A 124 -3.50 -0.53 5.76
CA ASN A 124 -3.23 -0.45 4.32
C ASN A 124 -3.64 -1.74 3.62
N ASP A 125 -4.30 -1.64 2.46
CA ASP A 125 -4.67 -2.81 1.65
C ASP A 125 -4.87 -2.44 0.18
N TYR A 126 -4.79 -3.44 -0.70
CA TYR A 126 -5.18 -3.32 -2.10
C TYR A 126 -6.68 -3.67 -2.28
N ASN A 127 -7.28 -3.20 -3.35
CA ASN A 127 -8.70 -3.42 -3.69
C ASN A 127 -9.69 -3.09 -2.55
N ASN A 128 -9.27 -2.35 -1.54
CA ASN A 128 -10.16 -1.94 -0.45
C ASN A 128 -11.11 -0.79 -0.85
N GLU A 129 -11.03 -0.34 -2.09
CA GLU A 129 -12.06 0.46 -2.74
C GLU A 129 -13.23 -0.39 -3.28
N GLU A 130 -13.03 -1.68 -3.54
CA GLU A 130 -14.09 -2.58 -4.02
C GLU A 130 -15.14 -2.85 -2.94
N PRO A 131 -16.45 -2.91 -3.29
CA PRO A 131 -17.54 -2.86 -2.30
C PRO A 131 -17.46 -3.89 -1.17
N ALA A 132 -17.17 -5.16 -1.48
CA ALA A 132 -17.10 -6.23 -0.48
C ALA A 132 -15.92 -6.03 0.47
N LYS A 133 -14.73 -5.77 -0.07
CA LYS A 133 -13.52 -5.56 0.72
C LYS A 133 -13.57 -4.23 1.48
N ARG A 134 -14.15 -3.17 0.89
CA ARG A 134 -14.44 -1.90 1.56
C ARG A 134 -15.31 -2.11 2.80
N GLN A 135 -16.39 -2.90 2.69
CA GLN A 135 -17.24 -3.19 3.84
C GLN A 135 -16.51 -3.98 4.93
N GLY A 136 -15.69 -4.97 4.54
CA GLY A 136 -14.82 -5.71 5.46
C GLY A 136 -13.83 -4.78 6.18
N ASN A 137 -13.23 -3.84 5.45
CA ASN A 137 -12.31 -2.84 6.00
C ASN A 137 -13.02 -1.89 6.99
N ILE A 138 -14.21 -1.42 6.67
CA ILE A 138 -15.04 -0.61 7.58
C ILE A 138 -15.31 -1.37 8.89
N ASN A 139 -15.64 -2.66 8.81
CA ASN A 139 -15.89 -3.49 9.98
C ASN A 139 -14.62 -3.69 10.82
N LEU A 140 -13.47 -3.92 10.17
CA LEU A 140 -12.16 -4.02 10.81
C LEU A 140 -11.79 -2.73 11.54
N ILE A 141 -11.94 -1.57 10.89
CA ILE A 141 -11.68 -0.26 11.49
C ILE A 141 -12.54 -0.03 12.73
N LYS A 142 -13.85 -0.31 12.63
CA LYS A 142 -14.77 -0.19 13.78
C LYS A 142 -14.35 -1.10 14.93
N LYS A 143 -13.92 -2.33 14.64
CA LYS A 143 -13.41 -3.28 15.64
C LYS A 143 -12.14 -2.77 16.32
N ILE A 144 -11.16 -2.25 15.57
CA ILE A 144 -9.95 -1.65 16.13
C ILE A 144 -10.30 -0.50 17.08
N LYS A 145 -11.16 0.43 16.66
CA LYS A 145 -11.61 1.55 17.49
C LYS A 145 -12.35 1.09 18.73
N ALA A 146 -13.30 0.16 18.62
CA ALA A 146 -14.06 -0.39 19.74
C ALA A 146 -13.16 -1.12 20.76
N GLY A 147 -12.10 -1.76 20.28
CA GLY A 147 -11.07 -2.39 21.12
C GLY A 147 -10.08 -1.41 21.75
N GLY A 148 -10.22 -0.11 21.54
CA GLY A 148 -9.33 0.94 22.06
C GLY A 148 -8.01 1.09 21.29
N GLY A 149 -7.93 0.59 20.06
CA GLY A 149 -6.81 0.86 19.16
C GLY A 149 -6.92 2.24 18.52
N LYS A 150 -5.82 2.98 18.50
CA LYS A 150 -5.70 4.24 17.74
C LYS A 150 -5.54 3.90 16.26
N ILE A 151 -6.42 4.43 15.41
CA ILE A 151 -6.29 4.36 13.96
C ILE A 151 -6.68 5.73 13.39
N ASP A 152 -5.77 6.34 12.65
CA ASP A 152 -5.89 7.70 12.15
C ASP A 152 -6.23 7.74 10.66
N GLY A 153 -5.91 6.68 9.92
CA GLY A 153 -6.14 6.66 8.49
C GLY A 153 -6.27 5.27 7.89
N VAL A 154 -6.67 5.28 6.63
CA VAL A 154 -6.69 4.11 5.76
C VAL A 154 -5.84 4.38 4.53
N GLY A 155 -5.01 3.39 4.18
CA GLY A 155 -4.27 3.35 2.93
C GLY A 155 -5.03 2.53 1.88
N ILE A 156 -5.22 3.12 0.71
CA ILE A 156 -5.68 2.45 -0.50
C ILE A 156 -4.44 2.30 -1.38
N GLN A 157 -3.96 1.06 -1.60
CA GLN A 157 -2.73 0.85 -2.36
C GLN A 157 -2.84 1.41 -3.79
N ALA A 158 -3.99 1.23 -4.43
CA ALA A 158 -4.26 1.76 -5.77
C ALA A 158 -3.38 1.15 -6.88
N HIS A 159 -3.17 -0.18 -6.84
CA HIS A 159 -2.62 -0.96 -7.94
C HIS A 159 -3.71 -1.20 -8.98
N TRP A 160 -3.93 -0.23 -9.85
CA TRP A 160 -5.08 -0.17 -10.73
C TRP A 160 -4.80 -0.56 -12.16
N ARG A 161 -5.87 -0.55 -12.96
CA ARG A 161 -5.86 -0.81 -14.41
C ARG A 161 -6.41 0.39 -15.16
N LEU A 162 -6.25 0.40 -16.47
CA LEU A 162 -6.82 1.46 -17.31
C LEU A 162 -8.33 1.61 -17.13
N GLU A 163 -9.04 0.49 -17.00
CA GLU A 163 -10.51 0.46 -17.00
C GLU A 163 -11.11 0.24 -15.60
N SER A 164 -10.31 -0.10 -14.59
CA SER A 164 -10.81 -0.40 -13.25
C SER A 164 -9.85 0.05 -12.13
N PRO A 165 -10.41 0.33 -10.92
CA PRO A 165 -11.82 0.47 -10.58
C PRO A 165 -12.47 1.68 -11.28
N SER A 166 -13.81 1.80 -11.29
CA SER A 166 -14.48 3.00 -11.82
C SER A 166 -14.20 4.22 -10.96
N ILE A 167 -14.37 5.43 -11.53
CA ILE A 167 -14.20 6.68 -10.77
C ILE A 167 -15.21 6.76 -9.63
N GLU A 168 -16.41 6.26 -9.84
CA GLU A 168 -17.49 6.19 -8.86
C GLU A 168 -17.12 5.28 -7.70
N THR A 169 -16.56 4.10 -7.97
CA THR A 169 -16.08 3.16 -6.94
C THR A 169 -14.99 3.77 -6.06
N ILE A 170 -14.05 4.51 -6.68
CA ILE A 170 -13.01 5.23 -5.95
C ILE A 170 -13.65 6.34 -5.08
N GLU A 171 -14.58 7.11 -5.63
CA GLU A 171 -15.26 8.17 -4.90
C GLU A 171 -16.04 7.65 -3.69
N GLU A 172 -16.81 6.58 -3.88
CA GLU A 172 -17.55 5.93 -2.80
C GLU A 172 -16.62 5.49 -1.65
N SER A 173 -15.42 4.98 -1.96
CA SER A 173 -14.47 4.58 -0.93
C SER A 173 -13.92 5.79 -0.16
N ILE A 174 -13.59 6.88 -0.86
CA ILE A 174 -13.17 8.13 -0.21
C ILE A 174 -14.24 8.62 0.76
N LEU A 175 -15.50 8.65 0.32
CA LEU A 175 -16.61 9.11 1.15
C LEU A 175 -16.87 8.18 2.35
N ALA A 176 -16.85 6.87 2.12
CA ALA A 176 -17.09 5.87 3.17
C ALA A 176 -16.04 5.90 4.29
N TYR A 177 -14.75 6.00 3.93
CA TYR A 177 -13.69 6.08 4.94
C TYR A 177 -13.63 7.43 5.63
N SER A 178 -13.88 8.52 4.91
CA SER A 178 -13.99 9.87 5.48
C SER A 178 -15.13 9.96 6.51
N ALA A 179 -16.27 9.29 6.27
CA ALA A 179 -17.37 9.24 7.21
C ALA A 179 -17.03 8.56 8.56
N LEU A 180 -15.94 7.77 8.61
CA LEU A 180 -15.42 7.20 9.84
C LEU A 180 -14.45 8.15 10.59
N GLY A 181 -14.25 9.37 10.08
CA GLY A 181 -13.31 10.34 10.62
C GLY A 181 -11.84 9.98 10.37
N LEU A 182 -11.54 9.26 9.29
CA LEU A 182 -10.18 8.82 8.94
C LEU A 182 -9.57 9.71 7.86
N LYS A 183 -8.25 9.86 7.92
CA LYS A 183 -7.44 10.34 6.81
C LYS A 183 -7.37 9.26 5.73
N ILE A 184 -7.40 9.65 4.46
CA ILE A 184 -7.26 8.73 3.34
C ILE A 184 -5.93 8.98 2.67
N ALA A 185 -5.17 7.92 2.41
CA ALA A 185 -3.96 7.98 1.62
C ALA A 185 -4.05 6.98 0.47
N PHE A 186 -3.69 7.43 -0.75
CA PHE A 186 -3.37 6.51 -1.84
C PHE A 186 -1.88 6.21 -1.73
N THR A 187 -1.56 4.96 -1.39
CA THR A 187 -0.23 4.63 -0.83
C THR A 187 0.74 4.07 -1.84
N GLU A 188 0.26 3.48 -2.93
CA GLU A 188 1.08 2.69 -3.86
C GLU A 188 0.60 2.83 -5.31
N LEU A 189 0.13 4.03 -5.69
CA LEU A 189 -0.52 4.25 -6.98
C LEU A 189 0.37 3.87 -8.16
N ASP A 190 -0.11 2.92 -8.93
CA ASP A 190 0.35 2.59 -10.28
C ASP A 190 -0.82 2.09 -11.14
N ILE A 191 -0.70 2.22 -12.46
CA ILE A 191 -1.77 1.83 -13.39
C ILE A 191 -1.19 0.92 -14.48
N THR A 192 -1.40 -0.39 -14.36
CA THR A 192 -0.95 -1.32 -15.40
C THR A 192 -1.66 -1.09 -16.72
N VAL A 193 -0.89 -1.10 -17.81
CA VAL A 193 -1.40 -1.05 -19.18
C VAL A 193 -1.39 -2.41 -19.85
N LEU A 194 -0.87 -3.42 -19.14
CA LEU A 194 -0.78 -4.79 -19.65
C LEU A 194 -1.98 -5.63 -19.22
N PRO A 195 -2.37 -6.63 -20.01
CA PRO A 195 -3.36 -7.60 -19.59
C PRO A 195 -2.85 -8.40 -18.39
N ASN A 196 -3.78 -8.80 -17.52
CA ASN A 196 -3.51 -9.68 -16.40
C ASN A 196 -4.10 -11.08 -16.66
N PRO A 197 -3.52 -12.14 -16.06
CA PRO A 197 -4.13 -13.45 -16.07
C PRO A 197 -5.59 -13.39 -15.55
N TRP A 198 -6.47 -14.18 -16.15
CA TRP A 198 -7.90 -14.16 -15.84
C TRP A 198 -8.22 -14.60 -14.40
N ASP A 199 -7.36 -15.44 -13.83
CA ASP A 199 -7.46 -16.00 -12.48
C ASP A 199 -6.61 -15.25 -11.44
N LEU A 200 -5.98 -14.12 -11.82
CA LEU A 200 -5.25 -13.26 -10.91
C LEU A 200 -6.19 -12.67 -9.85
N LYS A 201 -5.88 -12.92 -8.58
CA LYS A 201 -6.64 -12.42 -7.43
C LYS A 201 -5.93 -11.25 -6.76
N GLY A 202 -6.50 -10.07 -6.92
CA GLY A 202 -5.97 -8.86 -6.30
C GLY A 202 -4.52 -8.54 -6.66
N ALA A 203 -3.77 -8.00 -5.72
CA ALA A 203 -2.35 -7.68 -5.85
C ALA A 203 -1.47 -8.52 -4.90
N ASP A 204 -1.88 -9.75 -4.59
CA ASP A 204 -1.10 -10.65 -3.75
C ASP A 204 0.22 -11.02 -4.43
N VAL A 205 1.32 -10.55 -3.85
CA VAL A 205 2.69 -10.71 -4.38
C VAL A 205 3.19 -12.15 -4.44
N ASN A 206 2.48 -13.10 -3.83
CA ASN A 206 2.83 -14.52 -3.87
C ASN A 206 2.32 -15.23 -5.13
N GLN A 207 1.48 -14.58 -5.94
CA GLN A 207 1.00 -15.10 -7.20
C GLN A 207 2.06 -14.95 -8.30
N ASN A 208 2.25 -16.00 -9.10
CA ASN A 208 3.17 -16.01 -10.23
C ASN A 208 2.58 -16.85 -11.37
N PHE A 209 2.60 -16.32 -12.57
CA PHE A 209 2.00 -16.93 -13.76
C PHE A 209 3.02 -17.05 -14.90
N GLU A 210 2.79 -18.02 -15.78
CA GLU A 210 3.56 -18.14 -16.99
C GLU A 210 3.27 -17.01 -17.97
N GLY A 211 4.33 -16.52 -18.61
CA GLY A 211 4.25 -15.45 -19.59
C GLY A 211 3.89 -15.96 -21.00
N SER A 212 3.31 -15.08 -21.79
CA SER A 212 3.12 -15.27 -23.23
C SER A 212 3.24 -13.93 -23.96
N ALA A 213 3.44 -13.96 -25.27
CA ALA A 213 3.47 -12.74 -26.07
C ALA A 213 2.19 -11.90 -25.94
N LYS A 214 1.03 -12.56 -25.74
CA LYS A 214 -0.25 -11.87 -25.48
C LYS A 214 -0.27 -11.12 -24.17
N MET A 215 0.50 -11.56 -23.17
CA MET A 215 0.60 -10.94 -21.85
C MET A 215 1.68 -9.85 -21.78
N ASN A 216 2.47 -9.66 -22.85
CA ASN A 216 3.44 -8.58 -22.99
C ASN A 216 3.35 -7.96 -24.40
N PRO A 217 2.21 -7.33 -24.73
CA PRO A 217 1.94 -6.86 -26.10
C PRO A 217 2.80 -5.66 -26.54
N TYR A 218 3.51 -5.02 -25.61
CA TYR A 218 4.27 -3.79 -25.86
C TYR A 218 5.72 -3.89 -25.38
N PRO A 219 6.51 -4.91 -25.80
CA PRO A 219 7.84 -5.14 -25.23
C PRO A 219 8.84 -4.02 -25.53
N GLU A 220 8.71 -3.34 -26.68
CA GLU A 220 9.65 -2.32 -27.13
C GLU A 220 9.19 -0.90 -26.78
N LYS A 221 7.91 -0.61 -27.04
CA LYS A 221 7.35 0.73 -26.90
C LYS A 221 5.83 0.69 -26.69
N LEU A 222 5.34 1.54 -25.79
CA LEU A 222 3.91 1.73 -25.60
C LEU A 222 3.31 2.50 -26.79
N PRO A 223 2.26 1.98 -27.48
CA PRO A 223 1.56 2.66 -28.56
C PRO A 223 0.99 4.01 -28.10
N ASP A 224 0.97 4.99 -28.98
CA ASP A 224 0.51 6.36 -28.66
C ASP A 224 -0.94 6.40 -28.18
N SER A 225 -1.81 5.56 -28.76
CA SER A 225 -3.20 5.40 -28.33
C SER A 225 -3.34 4.91 -26.90
N VAL A 226 -2.45 4.00 -26.45
CA VAL A 226 -2.47 3.51 -25.05
C VAL A 226 -1.86 4.56 -24.11
N GLN A 227 -0.85 5.31 -24.57
CA GLN A 227 -0.33 6.45 -23.79
C GLN A 227 -1.41 7.53 -23.55
N VAL A 228 -2.25 7.78 -24.56
CA VAL A 228 -3.39 8.73 -24.40
C VAL A 228 -4.39 8.19 -23.38
N LYS A 229 -4.80 6.93 -23.49
CA LYS A 229 -5.71 6.30 -22.51
C LYS A 229 -5.15 6.36 -21.08
N LEU A 230 -3.88 6.05 -20.90
CA LEU A 230 -3.23 6.15 -19.58
C LEU A 230 -3.24 7.60 -19.06
N ALA A 231 -2.99 8.57 -19.92
CA ALA A 231 -3.01 9.99 -19.57
C ALA A 231 -4.41 10.47 -19.15
N GLU A 232 -5.45 10.06 -19.89
CA GLU A 232 -6.85 10.33 -19.56
C GLU A 232 -7.27 9.68 -18.24
N ARG A 233 -6.84 8.41 -18.01
CA ARG A 233 -7.10 7.70 -16.77
C ARG A 233 -6.50 8.42 -15.57
N TYR A 234 -5.23 8.80 -15.64
CA TYR A 234 -4.59 9.59 -14.58
C TYR A 234 -5.26 10.94 -14.35
N ALA A 235 -5.60 11.65 -15.44
CA ALA A 235 -6.29 12.93 -15.33
C ALA A 235 -7.64 12.80 -14.61
N SER A 236 -8.44 11.78 -14.95
CA SER A 236 -9.74 11.52 -14.31
C SER A 236 -9.60 11.23 -12.83
N ILE A 237 -8.63 10.38 -12.46
CA ILE A 237 -8.33 10.03 -11.06
C ILE A 237 -7.88 11.29 -10.29
N PHE A 238 -6.94 12.06 -10.82
CA PHE A 238 -6.45 13.25 -10.12
C PHE A 238 -7.49 14.38 -10.06
N LYS A 239 -8.41 14.49 -11.04
CA LYS A 239 -9.56 15.38 -10.94
C LYS A 239 -10.45 14.99 -9.77
N LEU A 240 -10.71 13.69 -9.57
CA LEU A 240 -11.43 13.19 -8.40
C LEU A 240 -10.67 13.50 -7.09
N PHE A 241 -9.37 13.26 -7.05
CA PHE A 241 -8.55 13.54 -5.86
C PHE A 241 -8.59 15.04 -5.50
N LEU A 242 -8.53 15.92 -6.47
CA LEU A 242 -8.65 17.36 -6.26
C LEU A 242 -10.04 17.76 -5.74
N LYS A 243 -11.11 17.11 -6.22
CA LYS A 243 -12.48 17.30 -5.70
C LYS A 243 -12.58 16.98 -4.21
N HIS A 244 -11.83 15.99 -3.73
CA HIS A 244 -11.84 15.53 -2.33
C HIS A 244 -10.51 15.79 -1.58
N LYS A 245 -9.78 16.85 -1.97
CA LYS A 245 -8.47 17.18 -1.40
C LYS A 245 -8.48 17.42 0.12
N ASP A 246 -9.62 17.78 0.69
CA ASP A 246 -9.84 17.96 2.12
C ASP A 246 -9.88 16.63 2.90
N LYS A 247 -10.11 15.51 2.23
CA LYS A 247 -10.18 14.15 2.80
C LYS A 247 -8.93 13.32 2.54
N ILE A 248 -8.20 13.66 1.48
CA ILE A 248 -7.03 12.91 1.03
C ILE A 248 -5.76 13.54 1.62
N SER A 249 -5.07 12.79 2.47
CA SER A 249 -3.85 13.25 3.12
C SER A 249 -2.61 13.15 2.23
N ARG A 250 -2.58 12.17 1.32
CA ARG A 250 -1.41 11.88 0.48
C ARG A 250 -1.76 11.01 -0.72
N VAL A 251 -0.99 11.19 -1.80
CA VAL A 251 -0.90 10.27 -2.94
C VAL A 251 0.58 9.92 -3.14
N THR A 252 0.89 8.64 -3.10
CA THR A 252 2.24 8.10 -3.29
C THR A 252 2.23 7.14 -4.48
N PHE A 253 3.14 7.35 -5.43
CA PHE A 253 3.35 6.41 -6.53
C PHE A 253 4.24 5.26 -6.09
N TRP A 254 3.94 4.03 -6.55
CA TRP A 254 4.75 2.85 -6.23
C TRP A 254 5.93 2.69 -7.18
N GLY A 255 6.75 3.71 -7.21
CA GLY A 255 7.95 3.81 -8.02
C GLY A 255 8.14 5.20 -8.59
N VAL A 256 9.35 5.47 -9.07
CA VAL A 256 9.71 6.76 -9.67
C VAL A 256 9.48 6.74 -11.18
N HIS A 257 9.85 5.63 -11.85
CA HIS A 257 9.79 5.50 -13.31
C HIS A 257 9.51 4.05 -13.75
N ASP A 258 9.01 3.89 -14.96
CA ASP A 258 8.56 2.61 -15.51
C ASP A 258 9.61 1.50 -15.45
N GLY A 259 10.90 1.83 -15.63
CA GLY A 259 11.98 0.85 -15.65
C GLY A 259 12.27 0.17 -14.30
N GLN A 260 11.74 0.71 -13.18
CA GLN A 260 11.86 0.14 -11.84
C GLN A 260 10.52 -0.35 -11.27
N SER A 261 9.47 -0.38 -12.10
CA SER A 261 8.17 -0.86 -11.62
C SER A 261 8.21 -2.36 -11.32
N TRP A 262 7.68 -2.74 -10.16
CA TRP A 262 7.48 -4.14 -9.79
C TRP A 262 6.59 -4.90 -10.78
N LEU A 263 5.70 -4.20 -11.48
CA LEU A 263 4.80 -4.75 -12.49
C LEU A 263 5.52 -5.27 -13.75
N ASN A 264 6.83 -5.03 -13.87
CA ASN A 264 7.65 -5.66 -14.91
C ASN A 264 7.92 -7.14 -14.60
N ASP A 265 7.89 -7.51 -13.31
CA ASP A 265 8.18 -8.87 -12.85
C ASP A 265 7.02 -9.54 -12.12
N TRP A 266 5.89 -8.85 -11.98
CA TRP A 266 4.68 -9.37 -11.35
C TRP A 266 3.43 -8.98 -12.17
N PRO A 267 2.40 -9.85 -12.24
CA PRO A 267 2.34 -11.23 -11.80
C PRO A 267 3.06 -12.20 -12.77
N ILE A 268 3.67 -11.70 -13.82
CA ILE A 268 4.45 -12.44 -14.81
C ILE A 268 5.81 -11.78 -14.92
N LYS A 269 6.86 -12.57 -14.77
CA LYS A 269 8.25 -12.09 -14.80
C LYS A 269 8.70 -11.67 -16.21
N GLY A 270 9.49 -10.59 -16.30
CA GLY A 270 10.16 -10.14 -17.51
C GLY A 270 9.26 -9.44 -18.51
N ARG A 271 8.15 -8.83 -18.08
CA ARG A 271 7.31 -7.99 -18.94
C ARG A 271 7.85 -6.55 -18.99
N THR A 272 7.40 -5.79 -19.98
CA THR A 272 7.65 -4.35 -20.05
C THR A 272 6.35 -3.60 -19.80
N ASN A 273 6.18 -3.05 -18.58
CA ASN A 273 5.01 -2.28 -18.22
C ASN A 273 5.32 -0.77 -18.19
N TYR A 274 4.28 0.04 -18.25
CA TYR A 274 4.38 1.51 -18.35
C TYR A 274 3.44 2.22 -17.37
N PRO A 275 3.45 1.84 -16.06
CA PRO A 275 2.38 2.24 -15.15
C PRO A 275 2.53 3.63 -14.55
N LEU A 276 3.70 4.25 -14.63
CA LEU A 276 4.04 5.46 -13.88
C LEU A 276 4.02 6.73 -14.75
N LEU A 277 4.29 7.87 -14.13
CA LEU A 277 4.28 9.18 -14.80
C LEU A 277 5.56 9.47 -15.60
N PHE A 278 6.66 8.79 -15.28
CA PHE A 278 7.95 8.92 -15.96
C PHE A 278 8.30 7.60 -16.66
N ASP A 279 8.88 7.69 -17.84
CA ASP A 279 9.37 6.53 -18.58
C ASP A 279 10.70 5.99 -17.97
N LYS A 280 11.21 4.89 -18.55
CA LYS A 280 12.47 4.27 -18.10
C LYS A 280 13.70 5.20 -18.15
N ASP A 281 13.63 6.25 -18.95
CA ASP A 281 14.71 7.25 -19.13
C ASP A 281 14.46 8.51 -18.28
N LEU A 282 13.53 8.45 -17.31
CA LEU A 282 13.13 9.54 -16.41
C LEU A 282 12.48 10.73 -17.15
N LYS A 283 11.99 10.55 -18.38
CA LYS A 283 11.29 11.58 -19.13
C LYS A 283 9.80 11.60 -18.76
N PRO A 284 9.19 12.79 -18.60
CA PRO A 284 7.77 12.89 -18.29
C PRO A 284 6.92 12.39 -19.45
N LYS A 285 5.96 11.50 -19.15
CA LYS A 285 5.01 10.94 -20.10
C LYS A 285 3.80 11.86 -20.31
N LYS A 286 2.92 11.54 -21.27
CA LYS A 286 1.64 12.24 -21.48
C LYS A 286 0.81 12.26 -20.19
N ALA A 287 0.86 11.18 -19.40
CA ALA A 287 0.17 11.07 -18.10
C ALA A 287 0.65 12.14 -17.11
N TYR A 288 1.96 12.40 -17.00
CA TYR A 288 2.49 13.49 -16.18
C TYR A 288 1.93 14.85 -16.63
N GLN A 289 1.99 15.11 -17.93
CA GLN A 289 1.52 16.39 -18.48
C GLN A 289 0.02 16.60 -18.22
N SER A 290 -0.80 15.56 -18.36
CA SER A 290 -2.24 15.62 -18.11
C SER A 290 -2.57 15.91 -16.65
N VAL A 291 -1.85 15.31 -15.71
CA VAL A 291 -2.01 15.59 -14.27
C VAL A 291 -1.59 17.03 -13.95
N MET A 292 -0.47 17.51 -14.51
CA MET A 292 0.04 18.86 -14.22
C MET A 292 -0.88 19.97 -14.76
N LYS A 293 -1.54 19.75 -15.89
CA LYS A 293 -2.52 20.70 -16.47
C LYS A 293 -3.74 20.92 -15.56
N LEU A 294 -4.09 19.98 -14.69
CA LEU A 294 -5.20 20.15 -13.74
C LEU A 294 -4.97 21.29 -12.73
N LYS A 295 -3.73 21.73 -12.53
CA LYS A 295 -3.42 22.90 -11.68
C LYS A 295 -3.77 24.25 -12.33
N GLU A 296 -3.87 24.26 -13.66
CA GLU A 296 -4.07 25.51 -14.43
C GLU A 296 -5.55 25.87 -14.58
N THR A 297 -6.44 24.91 -14.40
CA THR A 297 -7.88 25.12 -14.37
C THR A 297 -8.34 25.50 -12.95
N LYS A 298 -7.98 26.71 -12.49
CA LYS A 298 -8.69 27.38 -11.40
C LYS A 298 -9.91 28.06 -12.02
N GLU A 299 -11.06 27.41 -11.92
CA GLU A 299 -12.35 28.13 -11.91
C GLU A 299 -12.57 28.82 -10.59
#